data_49b25ccdf70d2b505024b3d0b8cd2823
#
_entry.id   49b25ccdf70d2b505024b3d0b8cd2823
#
_cell.length_a   1.000
_cell.length_b   1.000
_cell.length_c   1.000
_cell.angle_alpha   90.00
_cell.angle_beta   90.00
_cell.angle_gamma   90.00
#
_symmetry.space_group_name_H-M   'P 1'
#
loop_
_entity.id
_entity.type
_entity.pdbx_description
1 polymer ?
#
loop_
_entity_poly.entity_id
_entity_poly.type
_entity_poly.pdbx_seq_one_letter_code
_entity_poly.pdbx_strand_id
1 'polypeptide(L)'
;MVYYDYDALNLKFDNLWESKNWIMHVEKTLINSFNEVSDIHKSAVLKSIIILTHVYKNRPLTLYDFGGGCGVLIPPVNKLANKLSLPISINIIDSFSNVKLGESYFNEYNNVRFFNQDKVKLRQLLDTSDPDDIIILNMSSLLQYVHPYDKFLESVLEAKKPKIVCITRFPRCEDSEVDAFAVQDITSSIGFCGSTVVNLFGKESLTKLMSKLGYEVILEEFDSIGSENYFAKCSDKKFQKMTLVSYTFMSIN
;
A
#
# COMPACT_ATOMS: atom_id res chain seq x y z
N MET A 1 -1.71 -7.67 23.06
CA MET A 1 -2.69 -6.80 23.76
C MET A 1 -3.34 -5.92 22.70
N VAL A 2 -4.64 -5.70 22.77
CA VAL A 2 -5.39 -4.84 21.85
C VAL A 2 -5.76 -3.56 22.58
N TYR A 3 -5.65 -2.44 21.89
CA TYR A 3 -5.95 -1.11 22.39
C TYR A 3 -6.99 -0.47 21.48
N TYR A 4 -7.92 0.30 22.06
CA TYR A 4 -8.96 1.03 21.31
C TYR A 4 -8.62 2.52 21.16
N ASP A 5 -7.55 2.97 21.80
CA ASP A 5 -7.04 4.32 21.73
C ASP A 5 -5.53 4.28 21.45
N TYR A 6 -5.12 4.96 20.37
CA TYR A 6 -3.72 5.03 19.97
C TYR A 6 -2.86 5.78 20.98
N ASP A 7 -3.38 6.87 21.55
CA ASP A 7 -2.65 7.71 22.51
C ASP A 7 -2.38 6.97 23.84
N ALA A 8 -3.19 5.95 24.15
CA ALA A 8 -2.98 5.08 25.30
C ALA A 8 -1.72 4.20 25.19
N LEU A 9 -1.15 4.06 23.98
CA LEU A 9 0.00 3.19 23.76
C LEU A 9 1.30 3.74 24.31
N ASN A 10 1.47 5.05 24.39
CA ASN A 10 2.65 5.78 24.94
C ASN A 10 4.02 5.08 24.64
N LEU A 11 4.15 4.48 23.45
CA LEU A 11 5.31 3.69 23.05
C LEU A 11 6.13 4.46 22.04
N LYS A 12 7.45 4.47 22.24
CA LYS A 12 8.40 4.93 21.21
C LYS A 12 8.91 3.69 20.47
N PHE A 13 8.72 3.68 19.17
CA PHE A 13 9.21 2.61 18.31
C PHE A 13 10.41 3.11 17.48
N ASP A 14 11.40 2.25 17.32
CA ASP A 14 12.50 2.51 16.41
C ASP A 14 12.00 2.56 14.96
N ASN A 15 12.71 3.32 14.11
CA ASN A 15 12.38 3.34 12.68
C ASN A 15 12.83 2.03 12.03
N LEU A 16 11.98 1.02 12.12
CA LEU A 16 12.24 -0.33 11.66
C LEU A 16 12.53 -0.39 10.15
N TRP A 17 11.89 0.49 9.39
CA TRP A 17 11.91 0.51 7.92
C TRP A 17 13.23 1.05 7.34
N GLU A 18 14.10 1.62 8.17
CA GLU A 18 15.46 2.06 7.83
C GLU A 18 16.54 1.06 8.28
N SER A 19 16.17 -0.05 8.89
CA SER A 19 17.14 -1.06 9.37
C SER A 19 17.80 -1.78 8.19
N LYS A 20 19.09 -2.15 8.37
CA LYS A 20 19.86 -2.89 7.36
C LYS A 20 19.17 -4.20 6.94
N ASN A 21 18.59 -4.92 7.90
CA ASN A 21 17.93 -6.19 7.62
C ASN A 21 16.65 -6.00 6.80
N TRP A 22 15.90 -4.92 7.07
CA TRP A 22 14.74 -4.56 6.26
C TRP A 22 15.13 -4.23 4.83
N ILE A 23 16.15 -3.40 4.63
CA ILE A 23 16.63 -3.01 3.30
C ILE A 23 17.11 -4.25 2.51
N MET A 24 17.86 -5.16 3.14
CA MET A 24 18.24 -6.42 2.49
C MET A 24 17.04 -7.29 2.12
N HIS A 25 15.99 -7.33 2.94
CA HIS A 25 14.76 -8.05 2.62
C HIS A 25 14.05 -7.44 1.42
N VAL A 26 13.90 -6.12 1.39
CA VAL A 26 13.27 -5.37 0.29
C VAL A 26 14.04 -5.57 -1.01
N GLU A 27 15.37 -5.52 -0.96
CA GLU A 27 16.24 -5.80 -2.12
C GLU A 27 16.05 -7.21 -2.67
N LYS A 28 16.05 -8.22 -1.80
CA LYS A 28 15.78 -9.61 -2.20
C LYS A 28 14.40 -9.75 -2.86
N THR A 29 13.40 -9.07 -2.32
CA THR A 29 12.04 -9.06 -2.88
C THR A 29 12.02 -8.39 -4.26
N LEU A 30 12.78 -7.31 -4.45
CA LEU A 30 12.94 -6.67 -5.74
C LEU A 30 13.57 -7.63 -6.77
N ILE A 31 14.70 -8.25 -6.43
CA ILE A 31 15.37 -9.19 -7.33
C ILE A 31 14.43 -10.31 -7.78
N ASN A 32 13.64 -10.85 -6.86
CA ASN A 32 12.64 -11.87 -7.18
C ASN A 32 11.53 -11.33 -8.09
N SER A 33 11.15 -10.04 -7.97
CA SER A 33 10.09 -9.44 -8.77
C SER A 33 10.37 -9.33 -10.26
N PHE A 34 11.64 -9.38 -10.66
CA PHE A 34 12.00 -9.46 -12.08
C PHE A 34 11.57 -10.78 -12.72
N ASN A 35 11.46 -11.84 -11.92
CA ASN A 35 11.19 -13.20 -12.39
C ASN A 35 9.74 -13.65 -12.18
N GLU A 36 9.02 -13.09 -11.21
CA GLU A 36 7.69 -13.58 -10.80
C GLU A 36 6.64 -12.46 -10.73
N VAL A 37 5.40 -12.78 -11.20
CA VAL A 37 4.24 -11.84 -11.17
C VAL A 37 3.16 -12.36 -10.20
N SER A 38 3.47 -13.26 -9.29
CA SER A 38 2.47 -14.06 -8.58
C SER A 38 1.86 -13.45 -7.31
N ASP A 39 2.29 -12.26 -6.86
CA ASP A 39 1.76 -11.67 -5.62
C ASP A 39 0.42 -10.94 -5.81
N ILE A 40 -0.51 -11.18 -4.92
CA ILE A 40 -1.89 -10.63 -4.98
C ILE A 40 -1.93 -9.09 -5.01
N HIS A 41 -1.04 -8.42 -4.28
CA HIS A 41 -0.97 -6.96 -4.29
C HIS A 41 -0.46 -6.38 -5.61
N LYS A 42 0.43 -7.09 -6.31
CA LYS A 42 0.82 -6.76 -7.69
C LYS A 42 -0.36 -6.99 -8.64
N SER A 43 -1.15 -8.05 -8.38
CA SER A 43 -2.34 -8.36 -9.18
C SER A 43 -3.36 -7.23 -9.15
N ALA A 44 -3.65 -6.62 -8.01
CA ALA A 44 -4.61 -5.51 -7.88
C ALA A 44 -4.22 -4.31 -8.77
N VAL A 45 -2.94 -3.89 -8.73
CA VAL A 45 -2.44 -2.80 -9.58
C VAL A 45 -2.50 -3.17 -11.06
N LEU A 46 -2.05 -4.38 -11.43
CA LEU A 46 -2.07 -4.81 -12.83
C LEU A 46 -3.49 -4.92 -13.39
N LYS A 47 -4.45 -5.44 -12.60
CA LYS A 47 -5.88 -5.45 -12.96
C LYS A 47 -6.41 -4.04 -13.14
N SER A 48 -6.04 -3.11 -12.26
CA SER A 48 -6.42 -1.69 -12.33
C SER A 48 -5.93 -1.04 -13.62
N ILE A 49 -4.68 -1.30 -14.03
CA ILE A 49 -4.13 -0.81 -15.29
C ILE A 49 -4.95 -1.33 -16.48
N ILE A 50 -5.28 -2.63 -16.50
CA ILE A 50 -6.09 -3.23 -17.57
C ILE A 50 -7.48 -2.58 -17.63
N ILE A 51 -8.16 -2.42 -16.49
CA ILE A 51 -9.48 -1.78 -16.41
C ILE A 51 -9.42 -0.36 -16.95
N LEU A 52 -8.48 0.46 -16.46
CA LEU A 52 -8.36 1.84 -16.89
C LEU A 52 -7.97 1.99 -18.36
N THR A 53 -7.10 1.12 -18.88
CA THR A 53 -6.74 1.12 -20.29
C THR A 53 -7.96 0.84 -21.18
N HIS A 54 -8.86 -0.05 -20.73
CA HIS A 54 -10.10 -0.35 -21.47
C HIS A 54 -11.08 0.82 -21.43
N VAL A 55 -11.23 1.48 -20.27
CA VAL A 55 -12.19 2.58 -20.07
C VAL A 55 -11.71 3.89 -20.71
N TYR A 56 -10.43 4.22 -20.53
CA TYR A 56 -9.85 5.53 -20.87
C TYR A 56 -8.86 5.44 -22.05
N LYS A 57 -9.14 4.67 -23.05
CA LYS A 57 -8.34 4.39 -24.26
C LYS A 57 -7.26 5.43 -24.56
N ASN A 58 -5.99 5.01 -24.54
CA ASN A 58 -4.81 5.81 -24.92
C ASN A 58 -4.51 7.03 -24.04
N ARG A 59 -5.20 7.24 -22.92
CA ARG A 59 -4.81 8.29 -21.98
C ARG A 59 -3.60 7.85 -21.15
N PRO A 60 -2.66 8.74 -20.84
CA PRO A 60 -1.54 8.42 -19.99
C PRO A 60 -2.02 8.02 -18.59
N LEU A 61 -1.37 7.00 -18.02
CA LEU A 61 -1.58 6.58 -16.65
C LEU A 61 -0.42 7.05 -15.77
N THR A 62 -0.73 7.45 -14.55
CA THR A 62 0.26 7.75 -13.53
C THR A 62 -0.01 6.89 -12.29
N LEU A 63 0.93 6.00 -11.99
CA LEU A 63 0.93 5.19 -10.76
C LEU A 63 1.70 5.93 -9.66
N TYR A 64 1.06 6.13 -8.51
CA TYR A 64 1.70 6.48 -7.26
C TYR A 64 1.70 5.26 -6.35
N ASP A 65 2.89 4.76 -6.02
CA ASP A 65 3.09 3.60 -5.13
C ASP A 65 3.64 4.11 -3.80
N PHE A 66 2.74 4.37 -2.86
CA PHE A 66 3.07 4.89 -1.53
C PHE A 66 3.38 3.74 -0.57
N GLY A 67 4.59 3.74 -0.01
CA GLY A 67 5.16 2.58 0.68
C GLY A 67 5.64 1.51 -0.29
N GLY A 68 6.04 1.90 -1.52
CA GLY A 68 6.41 0.98 -2.62
C GLY A 68 7.80 0.35 -2.48
N GLY A 69 8.47 0.55 -1.34
CA GLY A 69 9.80 0.04 -1.11
C GLY A 69 10.80 0.58 -2.13
N CYS A 70 11.64 -0.30 -2.65
CA CYS A 70 12.60 0.04 -3.71
C CYS A 70 12.03 -0.15 -5.14
N GLY A 71 10.70 -0.21 -5.31
CA GLY A 71 10.07 -0.27 -6.62
C GLY A 71 9.75 -1.69 -7.12
N VAL A 72 9.33 -2.58 -6.25
CA VAL A 72 8.98 -3.98 -6.57
C VAL A 72 7.90 -4.10 -7.67
N LEU A 73 7.03 -3.09 -7.80
CA LEU A 73 6.02 -3.05 -8.86
C LEU A 73 6.53 -2.62 -10.23
N ILE A 74 7.71 -1.99 -10.32
CA ILE A 74 8.21 -1.43 -11.58
C ILE A 74 8.36 -2.49 -12.68
N PRO A 75 9.02 -3.65 -12.46
CA PRO A 75 9.18 -4.64 -13.51
C PRO A 75 7.86 -5.19 -14.07
N PRO A 76 6.89 -5.64 -13.25
CA PRO A 76 5.63 -6.16 -13.77
C PRO A 76 4.77 -5.07 -14.43
N VAL A 77 4.77 -3.84 -13.92
CA VAL A 77 4.02 -2.72 -14.52
C VAL A 77 4.58 -2.35 -15.87
N ASN A 78 5.90 -2.17 -16.01
CA ASN A 78 6.52 -1.86 -17.29
C ASN A 78 6.34 -2.99 -18.31
N LYS A 79 6.43 -4.25 -17.87
CA LYS A 79 6.16 -5.40 -18.76
C LYS A 79 4.73 -5.38 -19.30
N LEU A 80 3.74 -5.04 -18.48
CA LEU A 80 2.35 -4.91 -18.91
C LEU A 80 2.16 -3.69 -19.82
N ALA A 81 2.69 -2.52 -19.43
CA ALA A 81 2.59 -1.28 -20.18
C ALA A 81 3.17 -1.44 -21.60
N ASN A 82 4.33 -2.07 -21.74
CA ASN A 82 4.96 -2.37 -23.03
C ASN A 82 4.07 -3.27 -23.90
N LYS A 83 3.46 -4.32 -23.30
CA LYS A 83 2.53 -5.21 -24.04
C LYS A 83 1.29 -4.49 -24.54
N LEU A 84 0.81 -3.49 -23.81
CA LEU A 84 -0.39 -2.71 -24.13
C LEU A 84 -0.07 -1.44 -24.93
N SER A 85 1.20 -1.15 -25.20
CA SER A 85 1.67 0.13 -25.80
C SER A 85 1.12 1.34 -25.03
N LEU A 86 1.10 1.25 -23.68
CA LEU A 86 0.49 2.21 -22.79
C LEU A 86 1.53 3.17 -22.24
N PRO A 87 1.37 4.52 -22.39
CA PRO A 87 2.19 5.47 -21.68
C PRO A 87 1.85 5.44 -20.19
N ILE A 88 2.82 5.07 -19.35
CA ILE A 88 2.67 5.05 -17.90
C ILE A 88 3.86 5.71 -17.21
N SER A 89 3.58 6.57 -16.25
CA SER A 89 4.55 7.12 -15.30
C SER A 89 4.42 6.40 -13.96
N ILE A 90 5.53 6.08 -13.31
CA ILE A 90 5.58 5.37 -12.03
C ILE A 90 6.31 6.22 -11.01
N ASN A 91 5.62 6.58 -9.93
CA ASN A 91 6.16 7.37 -8.84
C ASN A 91 6.17 6.52 -7.57
N ILE A 92 7.35 6.20 -7.06
CA ILE A 92 7.55 5.44 -5.82
C ILE A 92 7.80 6.43 -4.70
N ILE A 93 7.06 6.33 -3.60
CA ILE A 93 7.21 7.17 -2.43
C ILE A 93 7.51 6.26 -1.24
N ASP A 94 8.69 6.40 -0.64
CA ASP A 94 9.10 5.55 0.49
C ASP A 94 10.17 6.25 1.35
N SER A 95 10.72 5.54 2.32
CA SER A 95 11.84 5.96 3.16
C SER A 95 13.10 6.23 2.34
N PHE A 96 14.01 7.02 2.90
CA PHE A 96 15.24 7.43 2.20
C PHE A 96 16.08 6.26 1.70
N SER A 97 16.24 5.22 2.52
CA SER A 97 17.08 4.08 2.17
C SER A 97 16.48 3.24 1.04
N ASN A 98 15.15 3.04 1.06
CA ASN A 98 14.42 2.36 -0.02
C ASN A 98 14.48 3.13 -1.33
N VAL A 99 14.31 4.45 -1.28
CA VAL A 99 14.44 5.34 -2.44
C VAL A 99 15.81 5.23 -3.07
N LYS A 100 16.90 5.36 -2.27
CA LYS A 100 18.28 5.23 -2.78
C LYS A 100 18.55 3.87 -3.42
N LEU A 101 18.04 2.80 -2.80
CA LEU A 101 18.18 1.46 -3.37
C LEU A 101 17.45 1.37 -4.71
N GLY A 102 16.19 1.83 -4.78
CA GLY A 102 15.40 1.84 -6.01
C GLY A 102 16.06 2.65 -7.13
N GLU A 103 16.53 3.86 -6.83
CA GLU A 103 17.26 4.70 -7.80
C GLU A 103 18.48 3.97 -8.37
N SER A 104 19.19 3.15 -7.59
CA SER A 104 20.35 2.41 -8.10
C SER A 104 20.00 1.31 -9.10
N TYR A 105 18.79 0.73 -9.02
CA TYR A 105 18.31 -0.30 -9.93
C TYR A 105 17.59 0.24 -11.17
N PHE A 106 16.98 1.44 -11.06
CA PHE A 106 16.06 1.96 -12.08
C PHE A 106 16.47 3.33 -12.65
N ASN A 107 17.72 3.73 -12.51
CA ASN A 107 18.25 5.01 -13.01
C ASN A 107 18.11 5.21 -14.54
N GLU A 108 18.02 4.12 -15.30
CA GLU A 108 17.86 4.16 -16.77
C GLU A 108 16.38 4.23 -17.22
N TYR A 109 15.44 4.16 -16.28
CA TYR A 109 14.00 4.17 -16.61
C TYR A 109 13.43 5.59 -16.59
N ASN A 110 13.25 6.19 -17.76
CA ASN A 110 12.78 7.57 -17.89
C ASN A 110 11.35 7.82 -17.38
N ASN A 111 10.56 6.75 -17.22
CA ASN A 111 9.19 6.81 -16.73
C ASN A 111 9.05 6.51 -15.24
N VAL A 112 10.16 6.37 -14.51
CA VAL A 112 10.19 6.05 -13.08
C VAL A 112 10.79 7.20 -12.29
N ARG A 113 10.16 7.55 -11.17
CA ARG A 113 10.67 8.56 -10.22
C ARG A 113 10.53 8.05 -8.80
N PHE A 114 11.49 8.41 -7.97
CA PHE A 114 11.51 8.07 -6.55
C PHE A 114 11.42 9.35 -5.70
N PHE A 115 10.65 9.29 -4.62
CA PHE A 115 10.42 10.40 -3.71
C PHE A 115 10.59 9.95 -2.27
N ASN A 116 11.42 10.66 -1.52
CA ASN A 116 11.53 10.44 -0.08
C ASN A 116 10.30 11.01 0.64
N GLN A 117 9.54 10.17 1.33
CA GLN A 117 8.32 10.52 2.07
C GLN A 117 8.53 11.58 3.15
N ASP A 118 9.74 11.70 3.72
CA ASP A 118 10.07 12.71 4.73
C ASP A 118 10.22 14.11 4.14
N LYS A 119 10.48 14.20 2.81
CA LYS A 119 10.70 15.46 2.11
C LYS A 119 9.51 15.91 1.26
N VAL A 120 8.71 14.96 0.78
CA VAL A 120 7.61 15.23 -0.14
C VAL A 120 6.33 14.58 0.36
N LYS A 121 5.28 15.39 0.52
CA LYS A 121 3.98 14.88 0.93
C LYS A 121 3.24 14.32 -0.29
N LEU A 122 2.65 13.12 -0.17
CA LEU A 122 1.87 12.46 -1.22
C LEU A 122 0.79 13.39 -1.81
N ARG A 123 0.07 14.16 -0.96
CA ARG A 123 -0.93 15.13 -1.41
C ARG A 123 -0.34 16.15 -2.39
N GLN A 124 0.85 16.70 -2.11
CA GLN A 124 1.49 17.68 -2.99
C GLN A 124 1.85 17.07 -4.34
N LEU A 125 2.30 15.82 -4.37
CA LEU A 125 2.59 15.12 -5.63
C LEU A 125 1.31 14.92 -6.45
N LEU A 126 0.22 14.53 -5.82
CA LEU A 126 -1.08 14.37 -6.49
C LEU A 126 -1.59 15.70 -7.05
N ASP A 127 -1.48 16.80 -6.29
CA ASP A 127 -1.93 18.14 -6.72
C ASP A 127 -1.13 18.67 -7.92
N THR A 128 0.13 18.28 -8.05
CA THR A 128 1.02 18.71 -9.14
C THR A 128 1.03 17.79 -10.36
N SER A 129 0.29 16.67 -10.32
CA SER A 129 0.18 15.78 -11.46
C SER A 129 -0.61 16.43 -12.61
N ASP A 130 -0.32 16.02 -13.86
CA ASP A 130 -1.00 16.54 -15.04
C ASP A 130 -2.53 16.37 -14.91
N PRO A 131 -3.34 17.41 -15.19
CA PRO A 131 -4.79 17.33 -15.13
C PRO A 131 -5.39 16.20 -16.00
N ASP A 132 -4.71 15.85 -17.08
CA ASP A 132 -5.17 14.82 -18.02
C ASP A 132 -4.76 13.41 -17.62
N ASP A 133 -3.86 13.25 -16.65
CA ASP A 133 -3.41 11.95 -16.18
C ASP A 133 -4.53 11.17 -15.47
N ILE A 134 -4.63 9.90 -15.78
CA ILE A 134 -5.44 8.96 -15.02
C ILE A 134 -4.59 8.37 -13.90
N ILE A 135 -4.93 8.71 -12.67
CA ILE A 135 -4.13 8.38 -11.49
C ILE A 135 -4.58 7.07 -10.87
N ILE A 136 -3.60 6.20 -10.59
CA ILE A 136 -3.72 5.03 -9.71
C ILE A 136 -2.90 5.32 -8.45
N LEU A 137 -3.50 5.20 -7.28
CA LEU A 137 -2.81 5.23 -5.99
C LEU A 137 -2.76 3.82 -5.43
N ASN A 138 -1.56 3.32 -5.15
CA ASN A 138 -1.35 2.04 -4.48
C ASN A 138 -0.76 2.24 -3.09
N MET A 139 -1.29 1.49 -2.12
CA MET A 139 -0.85 1.41 -0.74
C MET A 139 -0.86 -0.05 -0.31
N SER A 140 0.26 -0.74 -0.55
CA SER A 140 0.37 -2.17 -0.24
C SER A 140 1.02 -2.40 1.12
N SER A 141 0.33 -3.14 2.00
CA SER A 141 0.81 -3.46 3.36
C SER A 141 1.27 -2.22 4.14
N LEU A 142 0.64 -1.07 3.91
CA LEU A 142 1.07 0.21 4.45
C LEU A 142 0.06 0.81 5.42
N LEU A 143 -1.24 0.80 5.06
CA LEU A 143 -2.26 1.56 5.78
C LEU A 143 -2.39 1.15 7.25
N GLN A 144 -2.06 -0.10 7.56
CA GLN A 144 -2.03 -0.59 8.96
C GLN A 144 -0.98 0.10 9.83
N TYR A 145 0.01 0.78 9.23
CA TYR A 145 1.08 1.50 9.96
C TYR A 145 0.89 3.03 9.93
N VAL A 146 -0.17 3.52 9.30
CA VAL A 146 -0.48 4.95 9.20
C VAL A 146 -1.47 5.33 10.31
N HIS A 147 -1.09 6.28 11.17
CA HIS A 147 -1.91 6.71 12.31
C HIS A 147 -2.05 8.24 12.35
N PRO A 148 -3.27 8.77 12.41
CA PRO A 148 -4.58 8.13 12.15
C PRO A 148 -4.81 7.96 10.63
N TYR A 149 -5.18 6.75 10.21
CA TYR A 149 -5.32 6.43 8.78
C TYR A 149 -6.50 7.13 8.10
N ASP A 150 -7.57 7.38 8.83
CA ASP A 150 -8.74 8.09 8.35
C ASP A 150 -8.40 9.52 7.94
N LYS A 151 -7.69 10.25 8.79
CA LYS A 151 -7.22 11.62 8.50
C LYS A 151 -6.22 11.66 7.35
N PHE A 152 -5.37 10.65 7.27
CA PHE A 152 -4.46 10.51 6.15
C PHE A 152 -5.22 10.33 4.82
N LEU A 153 -6.18 9.39 4.75
CA LEU A 153 -6.97 9.15 3.56
C LEU A 153 -7.83 10.38 3.19
N GLU A 154 -8.51 11.00 4.15
CA GLU A 154 -9.24 12.26 3.94
C GLU A 154 -8.33 13.31 3.29
N SER A 155 -7.15 13.57 3.90
CA SER A 155 -6.20 14.56 3.39
C SER A 155 -5.68 14.27 1.98
N VAL A 156 -5.42 13.01 1.66
CA VAL A 156 -4.85 12.59 0.37
C VAL A 156 -5.92 12.59 -0.73
N LEU A 157 -7.13 12.12 -0.42
CA LEU A 157 -8.19 11.90 -1.41
C LEU A 157 -9.11 13.11 -1.61
N GLU A 158 -9.06 14.14 -0.74
CA GLU A 158 -9.73 15.43 -0.93
C GLU A 158 -9.12 16.28 -2.05
N ALA A 159 -7.83 16.09 -2.31
CA ALA A 159 -7.10 16.79 -3.35
C ALA A 159 -7.49 16.31 -4.76
N LYS A 160 -6.53 16.08 -5.63
CA LYS A 160 -6.80 15.45 -6.92
C LYS A 160 -7.17 13.98 -6.70
N LYS A 161 -8.42 13.62 -6.99
CA LYS A 161 -8.94 12.26 -6.75
C LYS A 161 -8.31 11.25 -7.71
N PRO A 162 -7.53 10.28 -7.21
CA PRO A 162 -7.16 9.11 -8.01
C PRO A 162 -8.40 8.41 -8.58
N LYS A 163 -8.32 7.93 -9.83
CA LYS A 163 -9.41 7.13 -10.40
C LYS A 163 -9.53 5.77 -9.76
N ILE A 164 -8.39 5.19 -9.40
CA ILE A 164 -8.33 3.94 -8.64
C ILE A 164 -7.43 4.11 -7.42
N VAL A 165 -7.87 3.53 -6.30
CA VAL A 165 -7.09 3.38 -5.08
C VAL A 165 -7.02 1.89 -4.73
N CYS A 166 -5.81 1.34 -4.73
CA CYS A 166 -5.53 -0.03 -4.29
C CYS A 166 -5.01 0.01 -2.86
N ILE A 167 -5.74 -0.57 -1.92
CA ILE A 167 -5.32 -0.77 -0.53
C ILE A 167 -5.23 -2.27 -0.33
N THR A 168 -4.01 -2.79 -0.24
CA THR A 168 -3.82 -4.24 -0.28
C THR A 168 -3.12 -4.76 0.96
N ARG A 169 -3.46 -6.00 1.34
CA ARG A 169 -2.85 -6.74 2.45
C ARG A 169 -2.96 -6.00 3.79
N PHE A 170 -4.13 -5.49 4.12
CA PHE A 170 -4.38 -4.92 5.43
C PHE A 170 -5.19 -5.89 6.32
N PRO A 171 -4.97 -5.88 7.63
CA PRO A 171 -5.62 -6.81 8.55
C PRO A 171 -7.06 -6.36 8.85
N ARG A 172 -8.05 -7.12 8.37
CA ARG A 172 -9.47 -6.93 8.65
C ARG A 172 -9.95 -7.94 9.69
N CYS A 173 -10.66 -7.45 10.70
CA CYS A 173 -11.32 -8.27 11.69
C CYS A 173 -12.75 -8.58 11.26
N GLU A 174 -13.07 -9.87 11.13
CA GLU A 174 -14.40 -10.31 10.69
C GLU A 174 -15.46 -10.21 11.81
N ASP A 175 -15.03 -10.29 13.05
CA ASP A 175 -15.91 -10.33 14.23
C ASP A 175 -16.00 -8.97 14.98
N SER A 176 -15.42 -7.89 14.43
CA SER A 176 -15.47 -6.54 15.00
C SER A 176 -15.95 -5.50 13.99
N GLU A 177 -16.87 -4.64 14.42
CA GLU A 177 -17.31 -3.47 13.64
C GLU A 177 -16.45 -2.22 13.92
N VAL A 178 -15.59 -2.27 14.94
CA VAL A 178 -14.75 -1.14 15.35
C VAL A 178 -13.28 -1.45 15.12
N ASP A 179 -12.53 -0.41 14.82
CA ASP A 179 -11.08 -0.48 14.71
C ASP A 179 -10.42 -0.62 16.11
N ALA A 180 -9.23 -1.17 16.09
CA ALA A 180 -8.39 -1.25 17.28
C ALA A 180 -6.90 -1.15 16.88
N PHE A 181 -6.04 -1.14 17.88
CA PHE A 181 -4.60 -1.12 17.70
C PHE A 181 -3.96 -2.31 18.40
N ALA A 182 -2.90 -2.83 17.82
CA ALA A 182 -2.08 -3.85 18.46
C ALA A 182 -0.60 -3.54 18.30
N VAL A 183 0.19 -4.04 19.21
CA VAL A 183 1.64 -4.10 19.04
C VAL A 183 1.96 -5.38 18.27
N GLN A 184 2.56 -5.22 17.12
CA GLN A 184 3.05 -6.33 16.30
C GLN A 184 4.55 -6.49 16.53
N ASP A 185 4.95 -7.67 16.97
CA ASP A 185 6.36 -8.06 17.00
C ASP A 185 6.74 -8.62 15.64
N ILE A 186 7.58 -7.88 14.94
CA ILE A 186 8.13 -8.30 13.65
C ILE A 186 9.38 -9.12 13.96
N THR A 187 9.23 -10.43 14.17
CA THR A 187 10.34 -11.30 14.49
C THR A 187 10.64 -12.29 13.38
N SER A 188 11.92 -12.49 13.16
CA SER A 188 12.61 -13.70 12.68
C SER A 188 12.39 -14.22 11.26
N SER A 189 11.28 -14.09 10.58
CA SER A 189 11.16 -14.63 9.21
C SER A 189 12.11 -13.98 8.21
N ILE A 190 12.57 -12.75 8.53
CA ILE A 190 13.50 -11.96 7.71
C ILE A 190 14.79 -11.58 8.46
N GLY A 191 15.05 -12.20 9.63
CA GLY A 191 16.24 -11.90 10.45
C GLY A 191 16.20 -10.53 11.12
N PHE A 192 15.02 -9.97 11.32
CA PHE A 192 14.76 -8.65 11.83
C PHE A 192 13.94 -8.76 13.13
N CYS A 193 14.30 -8.00 14.16
CA CYS A 193 13.59 -7.98 15.43
C CYS A 193 13.19 -6.56 15.76
N GLY A 194 11.90 -6.33 15.99
CA GLY A 194 11.38 -5.06 16.44
C GLY A 194 9.86 -5.14 16.62
N SER A 195 9.31 -4.10 17.23
CA SER A 195 7.87 -4.00 17.44
C SER A 195 7.34 -2.73 16.79
N THR A 196 6.13 -2.77 16.29
CA THR A 196 5.43 -1.61 15.74
C THR A 196 3.96 -1.65 16.11
N VAL A 197 3.29 -0.50 16.06
CA VAL A 197 1.84 -0.44 16.20
C VAL A 197 1.19 -0.70 14.86
N VAL A 198 0.14 -1.50 14.86
CA VAL A 198 -0.68 -1.76 13.69
C VAL A 198 -2.14 -1.44 13.95
N ASN A 199 -2.80 -0.84 12.95
CA ASN A 199 -4.26 -0.76 12.90
C ASN A 199 -4.84 -2.15 12.64
N LEU A 200 -5.85 -2.51 13.39
CA LEU A 200 -6.72 -3.66 13.16
C LEU A 200 -8.06 -3.09 12.70
N PHE A 201 -8.39 -3.30 11.44
CA PHE A 201 -9.57 -2.68 10.85
C PHE A 201 -10.83 -3.48 11.18
N GLY A 202 -11.88 -2.81 11.63
CA GLY A 202 -13.20 -3.39 11.73
C GLY A 202 -13.72 -3.81 10.34
N LYS A 203 -14.68 -4.73 10.32
CA LYS A 203 -15.18 -5.39 9.10
C LYS A 203 -15.51 -4.44 7.95
N GLU A 204 -16.13 -3.31 8.27
CA GLU A 204 -16.58 -2.34 7.27
C GLU A 204 -15.94 -0.94 7.42
N SER A 205 -15.01 -0.76 8.35
CA SER A 205 -14.47 0.57 8.67
C SER A 205 -13.87 1.27 7.44
N LEU A 206 -13.01 0.56 6.71
CA LEU A 206 -12.36 1.12 5.53
C LEU A 206 -13.35 1.36 4.38
N THR A 207 -14.25 0.43 4.11
CA THR A 207 -15.22 0.57 3.01
C THR A 207 -16.21 1.70 3.27
N LYS A 208 -16.66 1.87 4.52
CA LYS A 208 -17.52 3.01 4.92
C LYS A 208 -16.78 4.35 4.75
N LEU A 209 -15.52 4.43 5.16
CA LEU A 209 -14.71 5.63 4.98
C LEU A 209 -14.53 5.96 3.49
N MET A 210 -14.12 5.00 2.69
CA MET A 210 -13.90 5.19 1.26
C MET A 210 -15.19 5.58 0.53
N SER A 211 -16.34 5.01 0.91
CA SER A 211 -17.65 5.40 0.38
C SER A 211 -17.98 6.88 0.68
N LYS A 212 -17.71 7.36 1.90
CA LYS A 212 -17.86 8.79 2.25
C LYS A 212 -16.97 9.70 1.41
N LEU A 213 -15.79 9.22 1.01
CA LEU A 213 -14.85 9.94 0.16
C LEU A 213 -15.20 9.85 -1.34
N GLY A 214 -16.28 9.16 -1.69
CA GLY A 214 -16.78 9.04 -3.06
C GLY A 214 -16.11 7.94 -3.86
N TYR A 215 -15.78 6.82 -3.22
CA TYR A 215 -15.20 5.63 -3.83
C TYR A 215 -16.06 4.40 -3.57
N GLU A 216 -16.17 3.53 -4.57
CA GLU A 216 -16.81 2.22 -4.46
C GLU A 216 -15.80 1.09 -4.63
N VAL A 217 -16.05 -0.02 -3.92
CA VAL A 217 -15.27 -1.25 -4.08
C VAL A 217 -15.61 -1.87 -5.43
N ILE A 218 -14.61 -2.07 -6.28
CA ILE A 218 -14.77 -2.80 -7.55
C ILE A 218 -14.12 -4.17 -7.52
N LEU A 219 -13.21 -4.41 -6.57
CA LEU A 219 -12.55 -5.70 -6.37
C LEU A 219 -12.22 -5.87 -4.90
N GLU A 220 -12.56 -7.04 -4.37
CA GLU A 220 -12.15 -7.53 -3.05
C GLU A 220 -11.43 -8.87 -3.22
N GLU A 221 -10.25 -8.98 -2.63
CA GLU A 221 -9.43 -10.20 -2.70
C GLU A 221 -8.95 -10.57 -1.30
N PHE A 222 -8.95 -11.86 -1.02
CA PHE A 222 -8.50 -12.42 0.25
C PHE A 222 -7.13 -13.05 0.06
N ASP A 223 -6.19 -12.67 0.92
CA ASP A 223 -4.89 -13.34 0.97
C ASP A 223 -5.02 -14.59 1.86
N SER A 224 -4.97 -15.76 1.24
CA SER A 224 -5.02 -17.04 1.95
C SER A 224 -3.71 -17.38 2.68
N ILE A 225 -2.63 -16.65 2.38
CA ILE A 225 -1.29 -16.92 2.93
C ILE A 225 -1.08 -16.04 4.17
N GLY A 226 -1.21 -16.62 5.36
CA GLY A 226 -0.81 -15.98 6.62
C GLY A 226 -1.92 -15.39 7.48
N SER A 227 -3.19 -15.45 7.05
CA SER A 227 -4.33 -14.91 7.81
C SER A 227 -4.51 -15.58 9.18
N GLU A 228 -4.25 -16.86 9.31
CA GLU A 228 -4.52 -17.62 10.54
C GLU A 228 -3.47 -17.43 11.66
N ASN A 229 -2.25 -16.96 11.34
CA ASN A 229 -1.15 -16.92 12.28
C ASN A 229 -0.72 -15.53 12.74
N TYR A 230 -1.13 -14.46 12.05
CA TYR A 230 -0.65 -13.10 12.33
C TYR A 230 -1.06 -12.59 13.72
N PHE A 231 -2.25 -12.97 14.20
CA PHE A 231 -2.81 -12.50 15.47
C PHE A 231 -3.36 -13.62 16.37
N ALA A 232 -3.00 -14.88 16.12
CA ALA A 232 -3.48 -16.04 16.90
C ALA A 232 -3.19 -15.93 18.42
N LYS A 233 -2.26 -15.06 18.83
CA LYS A 233 -1.94 -14.77 20.23
C LYS A 233 -2.69 -13.53 20.78
N CYS A 234 -3.64 -12.96 20.05
CA CYS A 234 -4.43 -11.86 20.53
C CYS A 234 -5.28 -12.28 21.74
N SER A 235 -5.19 -11.55 22.83
CA SER A 235 -5.97 -11.83 24.06
C SER A 235 -7.48 -11.59 23.90
N ASP A 236 -7.86 -10.71 22.96
CA ASP A 236 -9.25 -10.44 22.63
C ASP A 236 -9.73 -11.35 21.51
N LYS A 237 -10.73 -12.19 21.81
CA LYS A 237 -11.29 -13.19 20.87
C LYS A 237 -11.82 -12.56 19.59
N LYS A 238 -12.31 -11.32 19.62
CA LYS A 238 -12.82 -10.60 18.44
C LYS A 238 -11.74 -10.38 17.39
N PHE A 239 -10.48 -10.28 17.80
CA PHE A 239 -9.34 -10.05 16.92
C PHE A 239 -8.49 -11.29 16.65
N GLN A 240 -8.98 -12.48 17.02
CA GLN A 240 -8.29 -13.74 16.69
C GLN A 240 -8.55 -14.20 15.26
N LYS A 241 -9.69 -13.78 14.67
CA LYS A 241 -10.03 -14.07 13.27
C LYS A 241 -9.76 -12.84 12.41
N MET A 242 -8.50 -12.69 12.03
CA MET A 242 -8.07 -11.63 11.12
C MET A 242 -7.82 -12.21 9.74
N THR A 243 -8.29 -11.50 8.73
CA THR A 243 -8.05 -11.83 7.32
C THR A 243 -7.24 -10.70 6.68
N LEU A 244 -6.20 -11.05 5.95
CA LEU A 244 -5.54 -10.06 5.09
C LEU A 244 -6.40 -9.86 3.85
N VAL A 245 -6.87 -8.63 3.67
CA VAL A 245 -7.78 -8.27 2.58
C VAL A 245 -7.11 -7.23 1.69
N SER A 246 -7.45 -7.29 0.42
CA SER A 246 -7.06 -6.31 -0.58
C SER A 246 -8.30 -5.75 -1.24
N TYR A 247 -8.43 -4.43 -1.24
CA TYR A 247 -9.50 -3.73 -1.94
C TYR A 247 -8.94 -2.91 -3.10
N THR A 248 -9.67 -2.91 -4.21
CA THR A 248 -9.54 -1.91 -5.26
C THR A 248 -10.80 -1.05 -5.27
N PHE A 249 -10.62 0.24 -5.07
CA PHE A 249 -11.67 1.23 -5.08
C PHE A 249 -11.61 2.06 -6.36
N MET A 250 -12.78 2.40 -6.90
CA MET A 250 -12.91 3.32 -8.03
C MET A 250 -13.69 4.57 -7.61
N SER A 251 -13.23 5.74 -8.04
CA SER A 251 -13.94 7.01 -7.86
C SER A 251 -15.26 7.01 -8.64
N ILE A 252 -16.36 7.40 -7.98
CA ILE A 252 -17.70 7.46 -8.55
C ILE A 252 -17.89 8.70 -9.45
N ASN A 253 -16.99 9.70 -9.35
CA ASN A 253 -17.07 10.99 -10.06
C ASN A 253 -15.99 11.13 -11.13
#